data_45f4369cf1256cdbacca526797193c4b
#
_entry.id   45f4369cf1256cdbacca526797193c4b
#
_cell.length_a   1.000
_cell.length_b   1.000
_cell.length_c   1.000
_cell.angle_alpha   90.00
_cell.angle_beta   90.00
_cell.angle_gamma   90.00
#
_symmetry.space_group_name_H-M   'P 1'
#
loop_
_entity.id
_entity.type
_entity.pdbx_description
1 polymer ?
#
loop_
_entity_poly.entity_id
_entity_poly.type
_entity_poly.pdbx_seq_one_letter_code
_entity_poly.pdbx_strand_id
1 'polypeptide(L)'
;MSSPTDIATAAENGPYDVHAVQEKWQRIWAEKDPFRAGGEDDTRPRKYVLAMFPYPSGDLHMGHAENYLYSDIVARFWRHRGYNVLNPIGWDSFGLPAENAAIKRGVEPRGWTYGNIAQQRSSMQQYGVSFDWSRVLHTSDPEYYRWNQWLFQRLYEKGLAYRKDALVNWDPVDQTVLANEQVLPDGTSERSGAVVVKKKLTQWFFRITEYADRLLDDLNQLEGFWPHKVLQMQRNWIGRSVGADIDFEIEGRAEKITVFSTRPDTLYGATFMVVAPDSDLAAELVSSASPEARMRFQDYLDTVQKTSEIDRQTADRPKTGVFLERYAINPVTGERLPIWAADYVLAGYGHGAVMAVPAHDQRDLDFARAFDLPIKVVVDTTAPVTGAIPVIELDAEGVPIDPGAPGIDEIDPAKTGVALTGDGRMMNSGPLDGLSKRNAIARAIEQLEADSRGSPGPS
;
A
#
# COMPACT_ATOMS: atom_id res chain seq x y z
N MET A 1 51.79 -44.67 20.74
CA MET A 1 51.06 -45.77 20.09
C MET A 1 50.02 -46.23 21.12
N SER A 2 48.82 -45.70 21.07
CA SER A 2 47.73 -46.09 21.91
C SER A 2 47.06 -47.35 21.33
N SER A 3 46.80 -48.30 22.22
CA SER A 3 46.32 -49.66 21.95
C SER A 3 44.98 -49.70 21.22
N PRO A 4 44.73 -50.73 20.37
CA PRO A 4 43.46 -50.87 19.61
C PRO A 4 42.22 -51.27 20.46
N THR A 5 42.31 -51.22 21.77
CA THR A 5 41.26 -51.70 22.68
C THR A 5 40.22 -50.68 23.08
N ASP A 6 40.34 -49.38 22.68
CA ASP A 6 39.41 -48.34 23.08
C ASP A 6 38.25 -48.10 22.09
N ILE A 7 38.14 -48.91 21.02
CA ILE A 7 37.05 -48.76 20.02
C ILE A 7 35.87 -49.73 20.29
N ALA A 8 36.01 -50.66 21.26
CA ALA A 8 35.02 -51.70 21.49
C ALA A 8 33.90 -51.38 22.50
N THR A 9 33.85 -50.18 23.09
CA THR A 9 32.81 -49.78 24.07
C THR A 9 31.65 -48.94 23.52
N ALA A 10 31.59 -48.76 22.23
CA ALA A 10 30.49 -48.01 21.58
C ALA A 10 29.25 -48.86 21.22
N ALA A 11 29.27 -50.18 21.49
CA ALA A 11 28.19 -51.11 21.11
C ALA A 11 27.22 -51.49 22.25
N GLU A 12 27.35 -50.90 23.45
CA GLU A 12 26.42 -51.14 24.57
C GLU A 12 25.31 -50.08 24.75
N ASN A 13 25.31 -49.03 23.97
CA ASN A 13 24.19 -48.09 23.95
C ASN A 13 23.14 -48.61 22.96
N GLY A 14 21.94 -48.91 23.46
CA GLY A 14 20.78 -49.27 22.64
C GLY A 14 20.49 -48.27 21.52
N PRO A 15 19.45 -48.46 20.71
CA PRO A 15 19.14 -47.54 19.60
C PRO A 15 19.08 -46.08 20.08
N TYR A 16 19.62 -45.16 19.30
CA TYR A 16 19.67 -43.74 19.64
C TYR A 16 18.27 -43.24 20.00
N ASP A 17 18.07 -42.87 21.26
CA ASP A 17 16.82 -42.36 21.79
C ASP A 17 16.78 -40.82 21.60
N VAL A 18 16.10 -40.37 20.54
CA VAL A 18 15.96 -38.95 20.19
C VAL A 18 15.31 -38.16 21.33
N HIS A 19 14.29 -38.72 21.96
CA HIS A 19 13.54 -38.03 23.03
C HIS A 19 14.38 -37.85 24.29
N ALA A 20 15.05 -38.89 24.75
CA ALA A 20 15.93 -38.82 25.91
C ALA A 20 17.09 -37.82 25.73
N VAL A 21 17.66 -37.75 24.50
CA VAL A 21 18.70 -36.77 24.14
C VAL A 21 18.13 -35.36 24.12
N GLN A 22 16.95 -35.15 23.55
CA GLN A 22 16.27 -33.86 23.51
C GLN A 22 15.97 -33.32 24.91
N GLU A 23 15.35 -34.15 25.78
CA GLU A 23 15.03 -33.77 27.16
C GLU A 23 16.29 -33.44 27.98
N LYS A 24 17.35 -34.24 27.79
CA LYS A 24 18.65 -33.99 28.44
C LYS A 24 19.17 -32.58 28.06
N TRP A 25 19.22 -32.26 26.80
CA TRP A 25 19.80 -30.97 26.34
C TRP A 25 18.92 -29.77 26.66
N GLN A 26 17.60 -29.90 26.58
CA GLN A 26 16.68 -28.85 27.02
C GLN A 26 16.87 -28.51 28.48
N ARG A 27 16.99 -29.50 29.34
CA ARG A 27 17.29 -29.31 30.78
C ARG A 27 18.63 -28.60 30.97
N ILE A 28 19.69 -29.07 30.32
CA ILE A 28 21.01 -28.44 30.40
C ILE A 28 21.01 -27.00 29.95
N TRP A 29 20.30 -26.69 28.87
CA TRP A 29 20.18 -25.32 28.37
C TRP A 29 19.35 -24.42 29.29
N ALA A 30 18.30 -24.95 29.91
CA ALA A 30 17.53 -24.21 30.89
C ALA A 30 18.35 -23.87 32.16
N GLU A 31 19.22 -24.81 32.62
CA GLU A 31 20.08 -24.58 33.76
C GLU A 31 21.27 -23.64 33.47
N LYS A 32 21.90 -23.80 32.33
CA LYS A 32 23.15 -23.08 31.99
C LYS A 32 22.93 -21.74 31.26
N ASP A 33 21.74 -21.51 30.71
CA ASP A 33 21.37 -20.36 29.91
C ASP A 33 22.44 -19.93 28.86
N PRO A 34 22.91 -20.87 28.00
CA PRO A 34 24.07 -20.63 27.12
C PRO A 34 23.80 -19.63 26.03
N PHE A 35 22.54 -19.23 25.83
CA PHE A 35 22.12 -18.32 24.77
C PHE A 35 21.94 -16.89 25.24
N ARG A 36 22.14 -16.64 26.52
CA ARG A 36 22.07 -15.30 27.11
C ARG A 36 23.13 -14.39 26.51
N ALA A 37 22.71 -13.21 26.05
CA ALA A 37 23.64 -12.19 25.59
C ALA A 37 24.44 -11.62 26.77
N GLY A 38 25.74 -11.42 26.58
CA GLY A 38 26.61 -10.78 27.57
C GLY A 38 26.24 -9.31 27.78
N GLY A 39 26.52 -8.80 28.98
CA GLY A 39 26.28 -7.41 29.36
C GLY A 39 27.26 -6.42 28.76
N GLU A 40 27.35 -5.23 29.38
CA GLU A 40 28.21 -4.14 28.92
C GLU A 40 29.70 -4.48 28.98
N ASP A 41 30.11 -5.30 29.95
CA ASP A 41 31.49 -5.73 30.16
C ASP A 41 31.95 -6.82 29.17
N ASP A 42 31.06 -7.34 28.34
CA ASP A 42 31.42 -8.34 27.32
C ASP A 42 32.10 -7.68 26.14
N THR A 43 33.40 -7.92 25.98
CA THR A 43 34.28 -7.32 24.94
C THR A 43 34.17 -7.98 23.58
N ARG A 44 33.43 -9.09 23.45
CA ARG A 44 33.22 -9.75 22.16
C ARG A 44 32.48 -8.84 21.19
N PRO A 45 32.76 -8.92 19.87
CA PRO A 45 32.00 -8.17 18.90
C PRO A 45 30.51 -8.51 18.99
N ARG A 46 29.65 -7.50 18.94
CA ARG A 46 28.22 -7.64 19.14
C ARG A 46 27.50 -7.99 17.84
N LYS A 47 26.50 -8.87 17.93
CA LYS A 47 25.61 -9.18 16.81
C LYS A 47 24.17 -9.23 17.31
N TYR A 48 23.29 -8.53 16.58
CA TYR A 48 21.85 -8.57 16.82
C TYR A 48 21.19 -9.43 15.75
N VAL A 49 20.47 -10.46 16.14
CA VAL A 49 19.69 -11.35 15.27
C VAL A 49 18.24 -11.23 15.71
N LEU A 50 17.41 -10.72 14.81
CA LEU A 50 16.01 -10.44 15.09
C LEU A 50 15.13 -11.35 14.23
N ALA A 51 14.21 -12.08 14.87
CA ALA A 51 13.09 -12.76 14.24
C ALA A 51 11.80 -11.97 14.47
N MET A 52 10.83 -12.10 13.56
CA MET A 52 9.51 -11.57 13.78
C MET A 52 8.80 -12.38 14.86
N PHE A 53 8.29 -11.71 15.90
CA PHE A 53 7.59 -12.37 16.99
C PHE A 53 6.11 -12.66 16.62
N PRO A 54 5.51 -13.76 17.17
CA PRO A 54 4.18 -14.19 16.80
C PRO A 54 3.07 -13.43 17.52
N TYR A 55 1.85 -13.53 16.97
CA TYR A 55 0.62 -13.23 17.69
C TYR A 55 0.24 -14.40 18.62
N PRO A 56 -0.19 -14.15 19.87
CA PRO A 56 -0.61 -15.21 20.80
C PRO A 56 -2.11 -15.55 20.62
N SER A 57 -2.57 -15.74 19.39
CA SER A 57 -3.97 -16.04 19.07
C SER A 57 -4.30 -17.54 18.98
N GLY A 58 -3.29 -18.39 19.09
CA GLY A 58 -3.39 -19.85 19.04
C GLY A 58 -2.01 -20.51 19.09
N ASP A 59 -1.91 -21.78 18.68
CA ASP A 59 -0.64 -22.52 18.65
C ASP A 59 0.24 -22.09 17.47
N LEU A 60 1.53 -22.42 17.57
CA LEU A 60 2.49 -22.29 16.47
C LEU A 60 2.23 -23.36 15.40
N HIS A 61 2.49 -23.01 14.16
CA HIS A 61 2.46 -23.93 13.02
C HIS A 61 3.84 -24.00 12.34
N MET A 62 4.00 -24.89 11.37
CA MET A 62 5.29 -25.14 10.70
C MET A 62 5.92 -23.88 10.09
N GLY A 63 5.11 -22.92 9.59
CA GLY A 63 5.63 -21.65 9.08
C GLY A 63 6.30 -20.80 10.17
N HIS A 64 5.81 -20.83 11.41
CA HIS A 64 6.51 -20.20 12.53
C HIS A 64 7.84 -20.91 12.82
N ALA A 65 7.85 -22.25 12.82
CA ALA A 65 9.07 -23.02 13.05
C ALA A 65 10.13 -22.71 11.99
N GLU A 66 9.75 -22.66 10.72
CA GLU A 66 10.63 -22.30 9.61
C GLU A 66 11.29 -20.92 9.83
N ASN A 67 10.49 -19.90 10.11
CA ASN A 67 10.98 -18.53 10.34
C ASN A 67 11.99 -18.47 11.52
N TYR A 68 11.68 -19.14 12.64
CA TYR A 68 12.54 -19.11 13.81
C TYR A 68 13.81 -19.94 13.64
N LEU A 69 13.75 -21.04 12.90
CA LEU A 69 14.92 -21.87 12.63
C LEU A 69 15.93 -21.15 11.72
N TYR A 70 15.49 -20.35 10.74
CA TYR A 70 16.39 -19.53 9.93
C TYR A 70 17.16 -18.52 10.80
N SER A 71 16.47 -17.81 11.67
CA SER A 71 17.12 -16.86 12.59
C SER A 71 18.04 -17.58 13.57
N ASP A 72 17.66 -18.76 14.05
CA ASP A 72 18.47 -19.59 14.96
C ASP A 72 19.78 -20.05 14.32
N ILE A 73 19.74 -20.50 13.07
CA ILE A 73 20.96 -20.87 12.33
C ILE A 73 21.94 -19.68 12.28
N VAL A 74 21.45 -18.49 11.96
CA VAL A 74 22.27 -17.28 11.91
C VAL A 74 22.83 -16.93 13.29
N ALA A 75 22.00 -17.02 14.35
CA ALA A 75 22.42 -16.72 15.71
C ALA A 75 23.50 -17.70 16.19
N ARG A 76 23.33 -19.01 15.95
CA ARG A 76 24.34 -20.04 16.27
C ARG A 76 25.61 -19.85 15.48
N PHE A 77 25.53 -19.55 14.19
CA PHE A 77 26.70 -19.29 13.36
C PHE A 77 27.56 -18.17 13.95
N TRP A 78 26.97 -17.05 14.32
CA TRP A 78 27.73 -15.93 14.88
C TRP A 78 28.26 -16.23 16.28
N ARG A 79 27.53 -16.99 17.14
CA ARG A 79 28.06 -17.44 18.43
C ARG A 79 29.30 -18.33 18.27
N HIS A 80 29.27 -19.26 17.32
CA HIS A 80 30.44 -20.11 17.01
C HIS A 80 31.62 -19.31 16.45
N ARG A 81 31.38 -18.15 15.91
CA ARG A 81 32.43 -17.21 15.47
C ARG A 81 32.93 -16.31 16.60
N GLY A 82 32.49 -16.52 17.84
CA GLY A 82 32.97 -15.77 19.00
C GLY A 82 32.26 -14.43 19.23
N TYR A 83 31.12 -14.19 18.62
CA TYR A 83 30.33 -12.97 18.83
C TYR A 83 29.45 -13.08 20.07
N ASN A 84 29.22 -11.95 20.75
CA ASN A 84 28.15 -11.75 21.70
C ASN A 84 26.87 -11.51 20.92
N VAL A 85 25.98 -12.52 20.88
CA VAL A 85 24.78 -12.49 20.05
C VAL A 85 23.55 -12.26 20.91
N LEU A 86 22.84 -11.15 20.65
CA LEU A 86 21.48 -10.91 21.15
C LEU A 86 20.47 -11.48 20.14
N ASN A 87 19.75 -12.51 20.53
CA ASN A 87 18.65 -13.12 19.77
C ASN A 87 17.40 -13.16 20.65
N PRO A 88 16.66 -12.02 20.78
CA PRO A 88 15.50 -11.93 21.64
C PRO A 88 14.27 -12.54 20.97
N ILE A 89 13.25 -12.82 21.77
CA ILE A 89 11.92 -13.20 21.34
C ILE A 89 10.86 -12.48 22.17
N GLY A 90 9.64 -12.40 21.67
CA GLY A 90 8.51 -11.85 22.37
C GLY A 90 7.21 -12.26 21.71
N TRP A 91 6.14 -11.56 22.09
CA TRP A 91 4.81 -11.76 21.51
C TRP A 91 4.14 -10.43 21.22
N ASP A 92 3.59 -10.33 20.03
CA ASP A 92 2.69 -9.21 19.67
C ASP A 92 1.32 -9.48 20.27
N SER A 93 1.22 -9.17 21.55
CA SER A 93 0.09 -9.53 22.41
C SER A 93 -0.94 -8.40 22.54
N PHE A 94 -0.71 -7.26 21.91
CA PHE A 94 -1.62 -6.11 21.91
C PHE A 94 -2.53 -6.16 20.68
N GLY A 95 -3.85 -5.91 20.86
CA GLY A 95 -4.77 -5.66 19.77
C GLY A 95 -5.71 -6.79 19.40
N LEU A 96 -6.39 -6.63 18.27
CA LEU A 96 -7.57 -7.37 17.83
C LEU A 96 -7.42 -8.89 17.65
N PRO A 97 -6.30 -9.48 17.17
CA PRO A 97 -6.24 -10.92 16.95
C PRO A 97 -6.46 -11.73 18.23
N ALA A 98 -5.84 -11.30 19.34
CA ALA A 98 -6.01 -11.96 20.63
C ALA A 98 -7.41 -11.68 21.23
N GLU A 99 -7.90 -10.44 21.14
CA GLU A 99 -9.23 -10.06 21.61
C GLU A 99 -10.32 -10.82 20.87
N ASN A 100 -10.30 -10.86 19.54
CA ASN A 100 -11.29 -11.58 18.74
C ASN A 100 -11.31 -13.08 19.05
N ALA A 101 -10.13 -13.69 19.24
CA ALA A 101 -10.03 -15.08 19.62
C ALA A 101 -10.65 -15.34 20.99
N ALA A 102 -10.47 -14.44 21.95
CA ALA A 102 -11.05 -14.54 23.30
C ALA A 102 -12.57 -14.31 23.28
N ILE A 103 -13.05 -13.31 22.54
CA ILE A 103 -14.49 -13.01 22.37
C ILE A 103 -15.22 -14.22 21.78
N LYS A 104 -14.70 -14.79 20.67
CA LYS A 104 -15.29 -15.98 20.04
C LYS A 104 -15.43 -17.18 20.98
N ARG A 105 -14.59 -17.25 22.03
CA ARG A 105 -14.56 -18.32 23.02
C ARG A 105 -15.30 -17.97 24.31
N GLY A 106 -15.75 -16.74 24.47
CA GLY A 106 -16.42 -16.27 25.70
C GLY A 106 -15.50 -16.25 26.92
N VAL A 107 -14.20 -15.98 26.73
CA VAL A 107 -13.19 -15.96 27.80
C VAL A 107 -12.56 -14.57 27.93
N GLU A 108 -11.93 -14.30 29.07
CA GLU A 108 -11.24 -13.04 29.34
C GLU A 108 -9.95 -12.97 28.51
N PRO A 109 -9.70 -11.86 27.75
CA PRO A 109 -8.59 -11.74 26.80
C PRO A 109 -7.22 -11.94 27.42
N ARG A 110 -6.96 -11.40 28.62
CA ARG A 110 -5.65 -11.50 29.28
C ARG A 110 -5.29 -12.96 29.58
N GLY A 111 -6.20 -13.69 30.23
CA GLY A 111 -5.98 -15.10 30.57
C GLY A 111 -5.74 -15.96 29.35
N TRP A 112 -6.54 -15.75 28.31
CA TRP A 112 -6.39 -16.42 27.02
C TRP A 112 -5.03 -16.13 26.37
N THR A 113 -4.65 -14.85 26.29
CA THR A 113 -3.40 -14.38 25.67
C THR A 113 -2.18 -14.97 26.35
N TYR A 114 -2.07 -14.84 27.68
CA TYR A 114 -0.92 -15.37 28.41
C TYR A 114 -0.88 -16.90 28.47
N GLY A 115 -2.03 -17.57 28.41
CA GLY A 115 -2.11 -19.01 28.24
C GLY A 115 -1.50 -19.47 26.91
N ASN A 116 -1.85 -18.80 25.81
CA ASN A 116 -1.25 -19.07 24.50
C ASN A 116 0.25 -18.74 24.45
N ILE A 117 0.69 -17.66 25.09
CA ILE A 117 2.11 -17.33 25.20
C ILE A 117 2.88 -18.47 25.89
N ALA A 118 2.36 -18.98 27.00
CA ALA A 118 3.00 -20.09 27.70
C ALA A 118 3.10 -21.35 26.82
N GLN A 119 2.04 -21.67 26.10
CA GLN A 119 2.01 -22.80 25.17
C GLN A 119 3.02 -22.60 24.02
N GLN A 120 3.01 -21.45 23.36
CA GLN A 120 3.93 -21.15 22.27
C GLN A 120 5.40 -21.13 22.74
N ARG A 121 5.67 -20.60 23.94
CA ARG A 121 7.00 -20.65 24.56
C ARG A 121 7.48 -22.08 24.74
N SER A 122 6.61 -22.94 25.23
CA SER A 122 6.93 -24.39 25.39
C SER A 122 7.27 -25.02 24.03
N SER A 123 6.49 -24.74 23.00
CA SER A 123 6.75 -25.22 21.62
C SER A 123 8.10 -24.74 21.07
N MET A 124 8.42 -23.45 21.25
CA MET A 124 9.73 -22.90 20.83
C MET A 124 10.90 -23.53 21.56
N GLN A 125 10.73 -23.81 22.85
CA GLN A 125 11.74 -24.51 23.65
C GLN A 125 11.95 -25.97 23.18
N GLN A 126 10.87 -26.64 22.74
CA GLN A 126 10.96 -27.98 22.14
C GLN A 126 11.71 -27.96 20.79
N TYR A 127 11.56 -26.92 19.98
CA TYR A 127 12.37 -26.75 18.76
C TYR A 127 13.86 -26.55 19.06
N GLY A 128 14.21 -26.23 20.31
CA GLY A 128 15.58 -25.99 20.74
C GLY A 128 16.17 -24.68 20.18
N VAL A 129 15.35 -23.71 19.85
CA VAL A 129 15.79 -22.41 19.31
C VAL A 129 16.61 -21.65 20.36
N SER A 130 17.71 -21.04 19.94
CA SER A 130 18.67 -20.36 20.79
C SER A 130 18.29 -18.91 21.10
N PHE A 131 17.05 -18.68 21.52
CA PHE A 131 16.63 -17.37 22.00
C PHE A 131 17.25 -17.04 23.36
N ASP A 132 17.47 -15.75 23.59
CA ASP A 132 17.78 -15.21 24.90
C ASP A 132 16.51 -15.06 25.72
N TRP A 133 16.16 -16.08 26.48
CA TRP A 133 14.93 -16.12 27.29
C TRP A 133 14.92 -15.11 28.45
N SER A 134 16.04 -14.47 28.74
CA SER A 134 16.11 -13.37 29.71
C SER A 134 15.64 -12.02 29.13
N ARG A 135 15.51 -11.94 27.81
CA ARG A 135 15.12 -10.74 27.05
C ARG A 135 13.75 -10.89 26.37
N VAL A 136 12.85 -11.64 27.01
CA VAL A 136 11.46 -11.81 26.54
C VAL A 136 10.67 -10.54 26.75
N LEU A 137 9.80 -10.23 25.78
CA LEU A 137 8.88 -9.09 25.87
C LEU A 137 7.47 -9.46 25.41
N HIS A 138 6.50 -8.74 25.93
CA HIS A 138 5.10 -8.78 25.47
C HIS A 138 4.65 -7.36 25.17
N THR A 139 4.10 -7.14 23.98
CA THR A 139 3.74 -5.76 23.57
C THR A 139 2.63 -5.16 24.40
N SER A 140 1.81 -5.98 25.06
CA SER A 140 0.74 -5.56 25.98
C SER A 140 1.19 -5.24 27.41
N ASP A 141 2.46 -5.49 27.74
CA ASP A 141 2.97 -5.16 29.07
C ASP A 141 3.28 -3.67 29.20
N PRO A 142 3.01 -3.04 30.37
CA PRO A 142 3.30 -1.61 30.62
C PRO A 142 4.76 -1.23 30.36
N GLU A 143 5.70 -2.11 30.69
CA GLU A 143 7.12 -1.94 30.47
C GLU A 143 7.46 -1.79 28.99
N TYR A 144 6.66 -2.38 28.08
CA TYR A 144 6.83 -2.26 26.64
C TYR A 144 6.07 -1.05 26.09
N TYR A 145 4.76 -0.94 26.28
CA TYR A 145 3.96 0.07 25.59
C TYR A 145 4.23 1.50 26.08
N ARG A 146 4.83 1.69 27.28
CA ARG A 146 5.30 3.00 27.70
C ARG A 146 6.26 3.65 26.70
N TRP A 147 7.02 2.84 25.94
CA TRP A 147 7.90 3.33 24.90
C TRP A 147 7.14 3.80 23.67
N ASN A 148 6.03 3.15 23.33
CA ASN A 148 5.13 3.63 22.29
C ASN A 148 4.49 4.98 22.67
N GLN A 149 4.10 5.12 23.94
CA GLN A 149 3.58 6.39 24.47
C GLN A 149 4.64 7.49 24.45
N TRP A 150 5.87 7.18 24.83
CA TRP A 150 7.00 8.11 24.74
C TRP A 150 7.29 8.52 23.29
N LEU A 151 7.31 7.57 22.36
CA LEU A 151 7.51 7.86 20.95
C LEU A 151 6.39 8.74 20.39
N PHE A 152 5.12 8.45 20.75
CA PHE A 152 4.00 9.30 20.37
C PHE A 152 4.19 10.74 20.85
N GLN A 153 4.62 10.96 22.09
CA GLN A 153 4.90 12.29 22.61
C GLN A 153 5.99 12.99 21.80
N ARG A 154 7.07 12.29 21.42
CA ARG A 154 8.13 12.88 20.59
C ARG A 154 7.62 13.24 19.19
N LEU A 155 6.77 12.42 18.60
CA LEU A 155 6.13 12.72 17.30
C LEU A 155 5.21 13.93 17.42
N TYR A 156 4.43 14.02 18.49
CA TYR A 156 3.57 15.18 18.75
C TYR A 156 4.36 16.48 18.94
N GLU A 157 5.40 16.47 19.75
CA GLU A 157 6.28 17.61 19.97
C GLU A 157 6.97 18.11 18.69
N LYS A 158 7.21 17.21 17.75
CA LYS A 158 7.76 17.54 16.42
C LYS A 158 6.69 17.96 15.39
N GLY A 159 5.42 18.03 15.78
CA GLY A 159 4.31 18.35 14.87
C GLY A 159 3.95 17.23 13.90
N LEU A 160 4.53 16.05 14.08
CA LEU A 160 4.28 14.87 13.22
C LEU A 160 3.01 14.11 13.59
N ALA A 161 2.52 14.27 14.83
CA ALA A 161 1.21 13.76 15.25
C ALA A 161 0.25 14.95 15.41
N TYR A 162 -0.94 14.84 14.85
CA TYR A 162 -1.96 15.87 14.88
C TYR A 162 -3.37 15.29 14.94
N ARG A 163 -4.36 16.12 15.28
CA ARG A 163 -5.77 15.71 15.30
C ARG A 163 -6.54 16.41 14.19
N LYS A 164 -7.41 15.66 13.52
CA LYS A 164 -8.41 16.22 12.60
C LYS A 164 -9.67 15.37 12.60
N ASP A 165 -10.76 15.98 12.14
CA ASP A 165 -11.98 15.24 11.86
C ASP A 165 -11.83 14.43 10.57
N ALA A 166 -12.19 13.16 10.65
CA ALA A 166 -12.15 12.25 9.50
C ALA A 166 -13.38 11.33 9.50
N LEU A 167 -13.80 10.95 8.32
CA LEU A 167 -14.77 9.88 8.16
C LEU A 167 -14.10 8.55 8.46
N VAL A 168 -14.70 7.79 9.37
CA VAL A 168 -14.22 6.47 9.78
C VAL A 168 -15.32 5.44 9.57
N ASN A 169 -14.91 4.18 9.37
CA ASN A 169 -15.83 3.05 9.41
C ASN A 169 -16.20 2.80 10.88
N TRP A 170 -17.48 2.86 11.20
CA TRP A 170 -17.98 2.70 12.55
C TRP A 170 -18.86 1.45 12.66
N ASP A 171 -18.51 0.59 13.60
CA ASP A 171 -19.34 -0.54 14.01
C ASP A 171 -20.31 -0.08 15.10
N PRO A 172 -21.62 -0.03 14.83
CA PRO A 172 -22.60 0.47 15.80
C PRO A 172 -22.88 -0.52 16.95
N VAL A 173 -22.56 -1.80 16.78
CA VAL A 173 -22.74 -2.85 17.80
C VAL A 173 -21.57 -2.88 18.76
N ASP A 174 -20.34 -2.99 18.23
CA ASP A 174 -19.11 -2.99 19.03
C ASP A 174 -18.68 -1.57 19.45
N GLN A 175 -19.34 -0.53 18.93
CA GLN A 175 -19.05 0.88 19.20
C GLN A 175 -17.57 1.23 19.01
N THR A 176 -17.00 0.77 17.91
CA THR A 176 -15.57 0.94 17.60
C THR A 176 -15.35 1.36 16.16
N VAL A 177 -14.16 1.95 15.90
CA VAL A 177 -13.68 2.26 14.56
C VAL A 177 -13.06 0.99 13.95
N LEU A 178 -13.37 0.75 12.68
CA LEU A 178 -12.85 -0.36 11.89
C LEU A 178 -11.84 0.14 10.86
N ALA A 179 -10.76 -0.61 10.67
CA ALA A 179 -9.91 -0.46 9.50
C ALA A 179 -10.67 -0.90 8.22
N ASN A 180 -10.21 -0.46 7.05
CA ASN A 180 -10.86 -0.81 5.79
C ASN A 180 -10.92 -2.32 5.56
N GLU A 181 -9.86 -3.05 5.97
CA GLU A 181 -9.75 -4.50 5.85
C GLU A 181 -10.74 -5.27 6.75
N GLN A 182 -11.33 -4.60 7.74
CA GLN A 182 -12.31 -5.18 8.67
C GLN A 182 -13.76 -4.96 8.22
N VAL A 183 -13.95 -4.26 7.11
CA VAL A 183 -15.24 -4.10 6.44
C VAL A 183 -15.33 -5.14 5.34
N LEU A 184 -16.28 -6.07 5.46
CA LEU A 184 -16.49 -7.12 4.48
C LEU A 184 -17.08 -6.55 3.17
N PRO A 185 -16.95 -7.26 2.03
CA PRO A 185 -17.47 -6.79 0.74
C PRO A 185 -18.96 -6.46 0.72
N ASP A 186 -19.74 -7.07 1.60
CA ASP A 186 -21.17 -6.81 1.76
C ASP A 186 -21.48 -5.57 2.64
N GLY A 187 -20.44 -4.85 3.07
CA GLY A 187 -20.56 -3.65 3.92
C GLY A 187 -20.79 -3.95 5.40
N THR A 188 -20.58 -5.19 5.83
CA THR A 188 -20.73 -5.57 7.24
C THR A 188 -19.38 -5.62 7.97
N SER A 189 -19.42 -5.50 9.30
CA SER A 189 -18.27 -5.64 10.18
C SER A 189 -17.82 -7.10 10.27
N GLU A 190 -16.56 -7.39 10.03
CA GLU A 190 -15.94 -8.71 10.29
C GLU A 190 -16.13 -9.15 11.76
N ARG A 191 -16.23 -8.19 12.67
CA ARG A 191 -16.31 -8.45 14.12
C ARG A 191 -17.72 -8.81 14.56
N SER A 192 -18.67 -7.93 14.32
CA SER A 192 -20.05 -8.01 14.86
C SER A 192 -21.07 -8.51 13.83
N GLY A 193 -20.75 -8.47 12.54
CA GLY A 193 -21.70 -8.69 11.45
C GLY A 193 -22.69 -7.54 11.22
N ALA A 194 -22.56 -6.43 11.98
CA ALA A 194 -23.41 -5.27 11.80
C ALA A 194 -23.08 -4.50 10.51
N VAL A 195 -24.07 -3.85 9.92
CA VAL A 195 -23.83 -2.92 8.81
C VAL A 195 -22.98 -1.76 9.30
N VAL A 196 -21.84 -1.57 8.65
CA VAL A 196 -20.87 -0.50 8.97
C VAL A 196 -21.44 0.84 8.51
N VAL A 197 -21.33 1.86 9.36
CA VAL A 197 -21.74 3.23 9.02
C VAL A 197 -20.53 4.16 8.96
N LYS A 198 -20.56 5.14 8.07
CA LYS A 198 -19.55 6.19 8.05
C LYS A 198 -19.87 7.21 9.13
N LYS A 199 -18.90 7.53 9.99
CA LYS A 199 -19.06 8.48 11.10
C LYS A 199 -17.91 9.45 11.10
N LYS A 200 -18.18 10.75 11.22
CA LYS A 200 -17.16 11.78 11.35
C LYS A 200 -16.71 11.83 12.82
N LEU A 201 -15.43 11.51 13.05
CA LEU A 201 -14.82 11.53 14.38
C LEU A 201 -13.47 12.24 14.33
N THR A 202 -13.14 12.94 15.42
CA THR A 202 -11.81 13.51 15.59
C THR A 202 -10.82 12.38 15.91
N GLN A 203 -9.84 12.17 15.05
CA GLN A 203 -8.84 11.11 15.14
C GLN A 203 -7.42 11.68 15.18
N TRP A 204 -6.48 10.89 15.70
CA TRP A 204 -5.07 11.13 15.59
C TRP A 204 -4.53 10.68 14.24
N PHE A 205 -3.66 11.50 13.65
CA PHE A 205 -2.96 11.22 12.40
C PHE A 205 -1.47 11.45 12.56
N PHE A 206 -0.68 10.72 11.80
CA PHE A 206 0.74 10.98 11.61
C PHE A 206 1.00 11.57 10.21
N ARG A 207 1.90 12.55 10.13
CA ARG A 207 2.34 13.16 8.85
C ARG A 207 3.39 12.27 8.18
N ILE A 208 3.02 11.05 7.84
CA ILE A 208 3.96 10.07 7.26
C ILE A 208 4.51 10.52 5.90
N THR A 209 3.74 11.28 5.14
CA THR A 209 4.12 11.79 3.81
C THR A 209 5.27 12.78 3.84
N GLU A 210 5.55 13.43 4.97
CA GLU A 210 6.74 14.30 5.12
C GLU A 210 8.06 13.53 5.01
N TYR A 211 8.03 12.21 5.14
CA TYR A 211 9.18 11.34 4.99
C TYR A 211 9.27 10.66 3.62
N ALA A 212 8.32 10.88 2.71
CA ALA A 212 8.24 10.15 1.44
C ALA A 212 9.52 10.32 0.60
N ASP A 213 9.96 11.55 0.38
CA ASP A 213 11.18 11.84 -0.36
C ASP A 213 12.42 11.25 0.32
N ARG A 214 12.54 11.46 1.63
CA ARG A 214 13.67 10.96 2.40
C ARG A 214 13.73 9.44 2.41
N LEU A 215 12.58 8.76 2.53
CA LEU A 215 12.53 7.29 2.48
C LEU A 215 13.03 6.76 1.14
N LEU A 216 12.68 7.42 0.03
CA LEU A 216 13.16 7.03 -1.30
C LEU A 216 14.67 7.29 -1.46
N ASP A 217 15.14 8.45 -1.06
CA ASP A 217 16.54 8.85 -1.22
C ASP A 217 17.47 8.03 -0.30
N ASP A 218 17.04 7.75 0.94
CA ASP A 218 17.81 6.98 1.92
C ASP A 218 17.91 5.49 1.58
N LEU A 219 17.12 4.95 0.63
CA LEU A 219 17.31 3.58 0.12
C LEU A 219 18.72 3.36 -0.44
N ASN A 220 19.37 4.41 -0.93
CA ASN A 220 20.75 4.32 -1.44
C ASN A 220 21.75 3.92 -0.33
N GLN A 221 21.47 4.25 0.94
CA GLN A 221 22.31 3.87 2.08
C GLN A 221 22.26 2.36 2.38
N LEU A 222 21.27 1.66 1.87
CA LEU A 222 21.07 0.22 2.07
C LEU A 222 21.71 -0.62 0.97
N GLU A 223 22.25 0.00 -0.07
CA GLU A 223 22.94 -0.71 -1.17
C GLU A 223 24.16 -1.48 -0.64
N GLY A 224 24.26 -2.74 -1.03
CA GLY A 224 25.28 -3.66 -0.52
C GLY A 224 24.95 -4.33 0.81
N PHE A 225 23.93 -3.86 1.55
CA PHE A 225 23.48 -4.45 2.83
C PHE A 225 22.15 -5.18 2.70
N TRP A 226 21.30 -4.73 1.78
CA TRP A 226 19.98 -5.33 1.52
C TRP A 226 19.94 -5.99 0.14
N PRO A 227 19.11 -7.03 -0.05
CA PRO A 227 18.94 -7.66 -1.36
C PRO A 227 18.44 -6.64 -2.40
N HIS A 228 19.09 -6.59 -3.55
CA HIS A 228 18.75 -5.64 -4.63
C HIS A 228 17.26 -5.71 -5.03
N LYS A 229 16.66 -6.92 -5.10
CA LYS A 229 15.25 -7.12 -5.39
C LYS A 229 14.34 -6.38 -4.39
N VAL A 230 14.69 -6.42 -3.10
CA VAL A 230 13.90 -5.74 -2.06
C VAL A 230 14.00 -4.23 -2.22
N LEU A 231 15.20 -3.68 -2.43
CA LEU A 231 15.38 -2.25 -2.68
C LEU A 231 14.60 -1.78 -3.90
N GLN A 232 14.62 -2.56 -4.99
CA GLN A 232 13.85 -2.22 -6.19
C GLN A 232 12.34 -2.25 -5.93
N MET A 233 11.83 -3.23 -5.18
CA MET A 233 10.42 -3.29 -4.79
C MET A 233 10.03 -2.07 -3.95
N GLN A 234 10.87 -1.64 -3.01
CA GLN A 234 10.63 -0.44 -2.18
C GLN A 234 10.63 0.83 -3.02
N ARG A 235 11.59 1.00 -3.94
CA ARG A 235 11.62 2.14 -4.87
C ARG A 235 10.36 2.21 -5.72
N ASN A 236 9.93 1.08 -6.26
CA ASN A 236 8.73 1.01 -7.09
C ASN A 236 7.45 1.29 -6.28
N TRP A 237 7.41 0.83 -5.02
CA TRP A 237 6.26 1.03 -4.13
C TRP A 237 6.11 2.49 -3.70
N ILE A 238 7.20 3.12 -3.26
CA ILE A 238 7.18 4.52 -2.84
C ILE A 238 6.90 5.42 -4.05
N GLY A 239 7.63 5.25 -5.15
CA GLY A 239 7.48 5.93 -6.43
C GLY A 239 7.39 7.44 -6.28
N ARG A 240 8.33 8.19 -6.83
CA ARG A 240 8.19 9.65 -6.93
C ARG A 240 7.64 9.97 -8.30
N SER A 241 6.43 10.52 -8.36
CA SER A 241 5.83 11.00 -9.59
C SER A 241 6.05 12.51 -9.72
N VAL A 242 6.35 12.94 -10.91
CA VAL A 242 6.43 14.37 -11.26
C VAL A 242 5.27 14.68 -12.18
N GLY A 243 4.53 15.72 -11.86
CA GLY A 243 3.39 16.15 -12.63
C GLY A 243 3.09 17.62 -12.40
N ALA A 244 1.84 17.99 -12.54
CA ALA A 244 1.39 19.34 -12.28
C ALA A 244 0.03 19.35 -11.58
N ASP A 245 -0.14 20.30 -10.68
CA ASP A 245 -1.44 20.78 -10.27
C ASP A 245 -1.99 21.67 -11.38
N ILE A 246 -3.22 21.40 -11.79
CA ILE A 246 -3.88 22.09 -12.91
C ILE A 246 -5.18 22.69 -12.42
N ASP A 247 -5.35 23.98 -12.58
CA ASP A 247 -6.53 24.72 -12.16
C ASP A 247 -7.55 24.83 -13.30
N PHE A 248 -8.74 24.31 -13.05
CA PHE A 248 -9.89 24.42 -13.94
C PHE A 248 -10.88 25.44 -13.37
N GLU A 249 -11.20 26.48 -14.13
CA GLU A 249 -12.26 27.40 -13.78
C GLU A 249 -13.62 26.68 -13.85
N ILE A 250 -14.53 27.00 -12.92
CA ILE A 250 -15.91 26.50 -12.95
C ILE A 250 -16.78 27.56 -13.60
N GLU A 251 -17.53 27.18 -14.63
CA GLU A 251 -18.42 28.12 -15.34
C GLU A 251 -19.39 28.81 -14.37
N GLY A 252 -19.34 30.14 -14.37
CA GLY A 252 -20.21 30.97 -13.54
C GLY A 252 -19.86 31.04 -12.06
N ARG A 253 -18.66 30.63 -11.68
CA ARG A 253 -18.15 30.68 -10.30
C ARG A 253 -16.76 31.29 -10.23
N ALA A 254 -16.38 31.78 -9.04
CA ALA A 254 -15.04 32.29 -8.77
C ALA A 254 -14.08 31.18 -8.31
N GLU A 255 -14.62 30.09 -7.78
CA GLU A 255 -13.88 28.94 -7.31
C GLU A 255 -13.32 28.13 -8.48
N LYS A 256 -12.20 27.46 -8.25
CA LYS A 256 -11.55 26.58 -9.22
C LYS A 256 -11.54 25.14 -8.70
N ILE A 257 -11.43 24.19 -9.61
CA ILE A 257 -11.10 22.80 -9.30
C ILE A 257 -9.64 22.60 -9.62
N THR A 258 -8.83 22.26 -8.63
CA THR A 258 -7.44 21.86 -8.86
C THR A 258 -7.37 20.35 -8.97
N VAL A 259 -6.68 19.83 -9.97
CA VAL A 259 -6.37 18.40 -10.12
C VAL A 259 -4.88 18.19 -10.26
N PHE A 260 -4.35 17.16 -9.64
CA PHE A 260 -2.99 16.72 -9.88
C PHE A 260 -2.97 15.69 -11.01
N SER A 261 -2.07 15.86 -11.97
CA SER A 261 -1.86 14.89 -13.05
C SER A 261 -0.37 14.66 -13.32
N THR A 262 0.01 13.40 -13.43
CA THR A 262 1.35 12.98 -13.91
C THR A 262 1.47 13.06 -15.43
N ARG A 263 0.34 13.32 -16.11
CA ARG A 263 0.24 13.42 -17.58
C ARG A 263 -0.39 14.75 -18.01
N PRO A 264 0.17 15.92 -17.62
CA PRO A 264 -0.33 17.22 -18.05
C PRO A 264 -0.26 17.41 -19.57
N ASP A 265 0.58 16.65 -20.27
CA ASP A 265 0.66 16.59 -21.72
C ASP A 265 -0.66 16.15 -22.37
N THR A 266 -1.47 15.32 -21.69
CA THR A 266 -2.74 14.84 -22.24
C THR A 266 -3.93 15.78 -22.01
N LEU A 267 -3.72 16.95 -21.42
CA LEU A 267 -4.77 17.94 -21.09
C LEU A 267 -5.64 18.34 -22.28
N TYR A 268 -5.07 18.35 -23.49
CA TYR A 268 -5.80 18.59 -24.74
C TYR A 268 -6.82 17.49 -25.08
N GLY A 269 -6.67 16.31 -24.48
CA GLY A 269 -7.56 15.15 -24.62
C GLY A 269 -8.58 15.03 -23.50
N ALA A 270 -8.58 15.94 -22.51
CA ALA A 270 -9.57 15.94 -21.45
C ALA A 270 -10.95 16.31 -22.00
N THR A 271 -11.94 15.46 -21.77
CA THR A 271 -13.30 15.62 -22.31
C THR A 271 -14.38 15.74 -21.23
N PHE A 272 -14.06 15.39 -19.99
CA PHE A 272 -14.93 15.61 -18.83
C PHE A 272 -14.09 15.68 -17.56
N MET A 273 -14.73 16.06 -16.45
CA MET A 273 -14.15 16.09 -15.11
C MET A 273 -14.91 15.13 -14.21
N VAL A 274 -14.21 14.50 -13.28
CA VAL A 274 -14.83 13.63 -12.29
C VAL A 274 -14.40 14.04 -10.89
N VAL A 275 -15.37 14.15 -9.99
CA VAL A 275 -15.15 14.42 -8.57
C VAL A 275 -15.62 13.24 -7.73
N ALA A 276 -14.98 13.04 -6.58
CA ALA A 276 -15.38 12.02 -5.63
C ALA A 276 -16.78 12.35 -5.06
N PRO A 277 -17.76 11.43 -5.09
CA PRO A 277 -19.12 11.71 -4.64
C PRO A 277 -19.21 12.09 -3.15
N ASP A 278 -18.31 11.55 -2.34
CA ASP A 278 -18.20 11.74 -0.89
C ASP A 278 -17.28 12.91 -0.48
N SER A 279 -16.92 13.78 -1.43
CA SER A 279 -16.12 14.99 -1.18
C SER A 279 -16.99 16.22 -0.86
N ASP A 280 -16.44 17.14 -0.08
CA ASP A 280 -17.06 18.45 0.16
C ASP A 280 -17.24 19.23 -1.16
N LEU A 281 -16.31 19.05 -2.11
CA LEU A 281 -16.39 19.65 -3.45
C LEU A 281 -17.63 19.22 -4.24
N ALA A 282 -17.94 17.90 -4.25
CA ALA A 282 -19.14 17.40 -4.93
C ALA A 282 -20.43 17.96 -4.30
N ALA A 283 -20.51 17.98 -2.98
CA ALA A 283 -21.62 18.54 -2.23
C ALA A 283 -21.82 20.04 -2.54
N GLU A 284 -20.73 20.80 -2.63
CA GLU A 284 -20.76 22.21 -2.97
C GLU A 284 -21.21 22.44 -4.41
N LEU A 285 -20.65 21.69 -5.39
CA LEU A 285 -20.99 21.80 -6.80
C LEU A 285 -22.48 21.53 -7.04
N VAL A 286 -23.02 20.50 -6.40
CA VAL A 286 -24.43 20.11 -6.61
C VAL A 286 -25.40 21.02 -5.85
N SER A 287 -24.97 21.76 -4.83
CA SER A 287 -25.84 22.62 -3.98
C SER A 287 -26.67 23.61 -4.78
N SER A 288 -26.11 24.12 -5.87
CA SER A 288 -26.74 25.11 -6.77
C SER A 288 -27.24 24.52 -8.10
N ALA A 289 -27.28 23.18 -8.21
CA ALA A 289 -27.88 22.48 -9.35
C ALA A 289 -29.44 22.41 -9.23
N SER A 290 -30.11 21.86 -10.25
CA SER A 290 -31.55 21.66 -10.23
C SER A 290 -31.97 20.75 -9.06
N PRO A 291 -33.22 20.87 -8.58
CA PRO A 291 -33.75 19.96 -7.56
C PRO A 291 -33.62 18.49 -7.96
N GLU A 292 -33.83 18.18 -9.22
CA GLU A 292 -33.74 16.84 -9.79
C GLU A 292 -32.30 16.33 -9.78
N ALA A 293 -31.33 17.17 -10.08
CA ALA A 293 -29.90 16.80 -10.02
C ALA A 293 -29.45 16.55 -8.59
N ARG A 294 -29.89 17.39 -7.63
CA ARG A 294 -29.60 17.19 -6.20
C ARG A 294 -30.15 15.86 -5.67
N MET A 295 -31.37 15.51 -6.08
CA MET A 295 -31.98 14.24 -5.68
C MET A 295 -31.23 13.06 -6.27
N ARG A 296 -30.93 13.06 -7.58
CA ARG A 296 -30.11 12.02 -8.22
C ARG A 296 -28.73 11.86 -7.56
N PHE A 297 -28.09 12.98 -7.20
CA PHE A 297 -26.81 12.96 -6.53
C PHE A 297 -26.91 12.34 -5.12
N GLN A 298 -27.96 12.68 -4.35
CA GLN A 298 -28.14 12.12 -3.02
C GLN A 298 -28.38 10.61 -3.07
N ASP A 299 -29.23 10.13 -3.96
CA ASP A 299 -29.49 8.70 -4.17
C ASP A 299 -28.21 7.95 -4.57
N TYR A 300 -27.38 8.59 -5.41
CA TYR A 300 -26.10 8.05 -5.82
C TYR A 300 -25.09 8.01 -4.66
N LEU A 301 -25.00 9.08 -3.89
CA LEU A 301 -24.13 9.16 -2.71
C LEU A 301 -24.48 8.08 -1.68
N ASP A 302 -25.78 7.86 -1.42
CA ASP A 302 -26.24 6.82 -0.51
C ASP A 302 -25.84 5.41 -0.97
N THR A 303 -25.77 5.21 -2.30
CA THR A 303 -25.29 3.96 -2.89
C THR A 303 -23.77 3.80 -2.75
N VAL A 304 -23.03 4.85 -3.03
CA VAL A 304 -21.56 4.86 -2.95
C VAL A 304 -21.08 4.65 -1.51
N GLN A 305 -21.75 5.25 -0.53
CA GLN A 305 -21.41 5.11 0.89
C GLN A 305 -21.52 3.68 1.42
N LYS A 306 -22.31 2.83 0.77
CA LYS A 306 -22.45 1.40 1.10
C LYS A 306 -21.36 0.54 0.45
N THR A 307 -20.56 1.08 -0.45
CA THR A 307 -19.53 0.36 -1.18
C THR A 307 -18.15 0.63 -0.57
N SER A 308 -17.35 -0.41 -0.35
CA SER A 308 -15.98 -0.24 0.17
C SER A 308 -15.08 0.50 -0.82
N GLU A 309 -14.05 1.21 -0.33
CA GLU A 309 -13.07 1.87 -1.20
C GLU A 309 -12.30 0.87 -2.07
N ILE A 310 -12.06 -0.34 -1.57
CA ILE A 310 -11.40 -1.42 -2.32
C ILE A 310 -12.27 -1.86 -3.49
N ASP A 311 -13.57 -2.07 -3.26
CA ASP A 311 -14.51 -2.45 -4.32
C ASP A 311 -14.66 -1.34 -5.36
N ARG A 312 -14.64 -0.06 -4.95
CA ARG A 312 -14.68 1.10 -5.85
C ARG A 312 -13.50 1.14 -6.82
N GLN A 313 -12.34 0.60 -6.42
CA GLN A 313 -11.12 0.55 -7.25
C GLN A 313 -11.03 -0.70 -8.16
N THR A 314 -11.95 -1.65 -8.04
CA THR A 314 -11.94 -2.87 -8.85
C THR A 314 -12.21 -2.56 -10.32
N ALA A 315 -11.33 -3.02 -11.20
CA ALA A 315 -11.33 -2.68 -12.62
C ALA A 315 -12.58 -3.15 -13.38
N ASP A 316 -13.05 -4.36 -13.09
CA ASP A 316 -14.13 -5.04 -13.83
C ASP A 316 -15.55 -4.61 -13.43
N ARG A 317 -15.66 -3.58 -12.61
CA ARG A 317 -16.95 -3.10 -12.13
C ARG A 317 -17.61 -2.18 -13.17
N PRO A 318 -18.95 -2.29 -13.41
CA PRO A 318 -19.67 -1.34 -14.24
C PRO A 318 -19.47 0.09 -13.74
N LYS A 319 -19.17 1.02 -14.64
CA LYS A 319 -18.97 2.43 -14.28
C LYS A 319 -20.32 3.08 -13.98
N THR A 320 -20.36 3.77 -12.84
CA THR A 320 -21.53 4.49 -12.36
C THR A 320 -21.17 5.94 -12.05
N GLY A 321 -22.13 6.84 -12.18
CA GLY A 321 -21.92 8.25 -11.91
C GLY A 321 -23.15 9.09 -12.15
N VAL A 322 -23.09 10.36 -11.72
CA VAL A 322 -24.15 11.32 -11.89
C VAL A 322 -23.59 12.66 -12.37
N PHE A 323 -24.24 13.24 -13.38
CA PHE A 323 -23.89 14.58 -13.89
C PHE A 323 -24.35 15.65 -12.90
N LEU A 324 -23.43 16.56 -12.52
CA LEU A 324 -23.70 17.59 -11.51
C LEU A 324 -24.31 18.88 -12.09
N GLU A 325 -24.65 18.91 -13.37
CA GLU A 325 -25.13 20.08 -14.10
C GLU A 325 -24.19 21.28 -13.98
N ARG A 326 -22.87 21.00 -13.95
CA ARG A 326 -21.77 21.97 -13.90
C ARG A 326 -20.75 21.65 -14.96
N TYR A 327 -20.03 22.68 -15.34
CA TYR A 327 -18.95 22.57 -16.32
C TYR A 327 -17.68 23.23 -15.78
N ALA A 328 -16.57 22.58 -16.03
CA ALA A 328 -15.25 23.17 -15.91
C ALA A 328 -14.77 23.67 -17.26
N ILE A 329 -13.85 24.63 -17.26
CA ILE A 329 -13.24 25.14 -18.46
C ILE A 329 -11.83 24.58 -18.58
N ASN A 330 -11.55 23.86 -19.66
CA ASN A 330 -10.22 23.35 -19.93
C ASN A 330 -9.24 24.56 -20.10
N PRO A 331 -8.17 24.63 -19.27
CA PRO A 331 -7.30 25.81 -19.24
C PRO A 331 -6.50 26.04 -20.53
N VAL A 332 -6.32 25.01 -21.37
CA VAL A 332 -5.52 25.15 -22.62
C VAL A 332 -6.37 25.26 -23.88
N THR A 333 -7.56 24.62 -23.90
CA THR A 333 -8.45 24.64 -25.08
C THR A 333 -9.62 25.61 -24.96
N GLY A 334 -10.00 26.00 -23.74
CA GLY A 334 -11.21 26.77 -23.46
C GLY A 334 -12.52 25.97 -23.62
N GLU A 335 -12.44 24.67 -23.88
CA GLU A 335 -13.60 23.79 -24.02
C GLU A 335 -14.32 23.59 -22.68
N ARG A 336 -15.65 23.46 -22.75
CA ARG A 336 -16.48 23.15 -21.57
C ARG A 336 -16.46 21.66 -21.31
N LEU A 337 -16.04 21.26 -20.11
CA LEU A 337 -15.97 19.89 -19.65
C LEU A 337 -17.10 19.62 -18.64
N PRO A 338 -18.04 18.70 -18.90
CA PRO A 338 -19.08 18.36 -17.92
C PRO A 338 -18.46 17.75 -16.68
N ILE A 339 -18.96 18.15 -15.50
CA ILE A 339 -18.49 17.66 -14.21
C ILE A 339 -19.43 16.56 -13.71
N TRP A 340 -18.86 15.39 -13.50
CA TRP A 340 -19.55 14.19 -12.98
C TRP A 340 -19.09 13.86 -11.58
N ALA A 341 -19.96 13.30 -10.75
CA ALA A 341 -19.56 12.57 -9.55
C ALA A 341 -19.54 11.08 -9.88
N ALA A 342 -18.41 10.39 -9.63
CA ALA A 342 -18.29 8.97 -9.93
C ALA A 342 -17.43 8.26 -8.88
N ASP A 343 -17.81 7.01 -8.57
CA ASP A 343 -17.27 6.24 -7.46
C ASP A 343 -15.84 5.73 -7.63
N TYR A 344 -15.29 5.77 -8.85
CA TYR A 344 -13.89 5.40 -9.10
C TYR A 344 -12.88 6.49 -8.73
N VAL A 345 -13.35 7.70 -8.33
CA VAL A 345 -12.52 8.77 -7.76
C VAL A 345 -12.72 8.80 -6.25
N LEU A 346 -11.63 8.85 -5.49
CA LEU A 346 -11.65 8.84 -4.03
C LEU A 346 -11.38 10.24 -3.47
N ALA A 347 -12.16 10.66 -2.47
CA ALA A 347 -12.00 11.96 -1.81
C ALA A 347 -10.67 12.12 -1.07
N GLY A 348 -10.08 11.02 -0.61
CA GLY A 348 -8.80 11.01 0.12
C GLY A 348 -7.56 10.97 -0.76
N TYR A 349 -7.69 10.94 -2.09
CA TYR A 349 -6.57 10.85 -3.02
C TYR A 349 -6.47 12.11 -3.88
N GLY A 350 -5.29 12.74 -3.91
CA GLY A 350 -5.09 14.03 -4.58
C GLY A 350 -6.02 15.10 -4.03
N HIS A 351 -6.67 15.84 -4.92
CA HIS A 351 -7.66 16.86 -4.56
C HIS A 351 -9.11 16.35 -4.60
N GLY A 352 -9.33 15.02 -4.68
CA GLY A 352 -10.66 14.43 -4.82
C GLY A 352 -11.34 14.69 -6.16
N ALA A 353 -10.56 15.12 -7.17
CA ALA A 353 -11.01 15.39 -8.53
C ALA A 353 -9.96 14.93 -9.54
N VAL A 354 -10.40 14.54 -10.72
CA VAL A 354 -9.53 14.17 -11.85
C VAL A 354 -10.03 14.79 -13.16
N MET A 355 -9.12 15.16 -14.03
CA MET A 355 -9.42 15.37 -15.43
C MET A 355 -9.48 14.03 -16.14
N ALA A 356 -10.54 13.75 -16.85
CA ALA A 356 -10.72 12.48 -17.53
C ALA A 356 -10.23 12.55 -18.98
N VAL A 357 -9.35 11.62 -19.34
CA VAL A 357 -8.74 11.51 -20.67
C VAL A 357 -9.04 10.13 -21.26
N PRO A 358 -10.25 9.88 -21.76
CA PRO A 358 -10.75 8.53 -22.08
C PRO A 358 -9.96 7.82 -23.18
N ALA A 359 -9.27 8.53 -24.04
CA ALA A 359 -8.42 7.89 -25.04
C ALA A 359 -7.16 7.24 -24.43
N HIS A 360 -6.72 7.66 -23.23
CA HIS A 360 -5.43 7.30 -22.65
C HIS A 360 -5.50 6.74 -21.20
N ASP A 361 -6.68 6.64 -20.61
CA ASP A 361 -6.96 5.95 -19.34
C ASP A 361 -8.15 5.02 -19.53
N GLN A 362 -7.99 3.74 -19.19
CA GLN A 362 -9.03 2.73 -19.38
C GLN A 362 -10.26 2.98 -18.51
N ARG A 363 -10.07 3.49 -17.29
CA ARG A 363 -11.20 3.78 -16.39
C ARG A 363 -12.07 4.91 -16.93
N ASP A 364 -11.41 5.94 -17.46
CA ASP A 364 -12.06 7.07 -18.10
C ASP A 364 -12.76 6.66 -19.40
N LEU A 365 -12.13 5.75 -20.17
CA LEU A 365 -12.72 5.19 -21.40
C LEU A 365 -14.00 4.41 -21.11
N ASP A 366 -13.95 3.52 -20.12
CA ASP A 366 -15.10 2.73 -19.72
C ASP A 366 -16.25 3.61 -19.24
N PHE A 367 -15.94 4.68 -18.51
CA PHE A 367 -16.91 5.69 -18.08
C PHE A 367 -17.47 6.47 -19.28
N ALA A 368 -16.60 6.96 -20.15
CA ALA A 368 -17.02 7.71 -21.34
C ALA A 368 -17.97 6.90 -22.22
N ARG A 369 -17.68 5.62 -22.41
CA ARG A 369 -18.55 4.71 -23.18
C ARG A 369 -19.89 4.43 -22.48
N ALA A 370 -19.89 4.31 -21.13
CA ALA A 370 -21.12 4.08 -20.38
C ALA A 370 -22.07 5.29 -20.41
N PHE A 371 -21.54 6.51 -20.55
CA PHE A 371 -22.31 7.74 -20.52
C PHE A 371 -22.30 8.54 -21.85
N ASP A 372 -21.85 7.90 -22.93
CA ASP A 372 -21.77 8.49 -24.29
C ASP A 372 -21.03 9.85 -24.33
N LEU A 373 -19.88 9.91 -23.65
CA LEU A 373 -19.03 11.09 -23.57
C LEU A 373 -17.97 11.07 -24.67
N PRO A 374 -17.49 12.26 -25.12
CA PRO A 374 -16.50 12.34 -26.18
C PRO A 374 -15.16 11.68 -25.82
N ILE A 375 -14.52 11.05 -26.82
CA ILE A 375 -13.20 10.44 -26.72
C ILE A 375 -12.28 11.13 -27.72
N LYS A 376 -11.16 11.71 -27.26
CA LYS A 376 -10.23 12.49 -28.06
C LYS A 376 -8.81 11.96 -27.93
N VAL A 377 -8.27 11.41 -29.00
CA VAL A 377 -6.90 10.87 -29.04
C VAL A 377 -5.90 12.02 -29.15
N VAL A 378 -4.93 12.06 -28.24
CA VAL A 378 -3.87 13.08 -28.19
C VAL A 378 -2.46 12.49 -28.12
N VAL A 379 -2.33 11.17 -28.09
CA VAL A 379 -1.04 10.47 -28.17
C VAL A 379 -1.14 9.42 -29.27
N ASP A 380 -0.31 9.51 -30.26
CA ASP A 380 -0.14 8.51 -31.30
C ASP A 380 0.86 7.45 -30.83
N THR A 381 0.34 6.32 -30.37
CA THR A 381 1.15 5.18 -29.88
C THR A 381 1.68 4.29 -31.03
N THR A 382 1.26 4.55 -32.29
CA THR A 382 1.75 3.84 -33.47
C THR A 382 3.04 4.46 -34.00
N ALA A 383 3.29 5.74 -33.68
CA ALA A 383 4.48 6.44 -34.13
C ALA A 383 5.74 5.93 -33.40
N PRO A 384 6.82 5.55 -34.11
CA PRO A 384 8.03 5.07 -33.46
C PRO A 384 8.64 6.15 -32.57
N VAL A 385 8.88 5.82 -31.30
CA VAL A 385 9.65 6.66 -30.38
C VAL A 385 11.12 6.49 -30.79
N THR A 386 11.76 7.55 -31.26
CA THR A 386 13.19 7.53 -31.65
C THR A 386 14.03 7.09 -30.47
N GLY A 387 14.69 5.93 -30.59
CA GLY A 387 15.53 5.30 -29.54
C GLY A 387 15.02 3.95 -29.04
N ALA A 388 13.79 3.54 -29.32
CA ALA A 388 13.37 2.16 -29.09
C ALA A 388 13.93 1.27 -30.21
N ILE A 389 14.68 0.22 -29.84
CA ILE A 389 15.03 -0.82 -30.79
C ILE A 389 13.72 -1.57 -31.06
N PRO A 390 13.19 -1.61 -32.32
CA PRO A 390 12.00 -2.35 -32.60
C PRO A 390 12.27 -3.84 -32.29
N VAL A 391 11.37 -4.47 -31.56
CA VAL A 391 11.36 -5.92 -31.43
C VAL A 391 10.92 -6.43 -32.79
N ILE A 392 11.86 -6.94 -33.56
CA ILE A 392 11.58 -7.55 -34.86
C ILE A 392 11.09 -8.97 -34.57
N GLU A 393 9.80 -9.24 -34.77
CA GLU A 393 9.31 -10.61 -34.87
C GLU A 393 9.77 -11.23 -36.18
N LEU A 394 10.28 -12.45 -36.10
CA LEU A 394 10.71 -13.23 -37.26
C LEU A 394 9.66 -14.31 -37.55
N ASP A 395 9.39 -14.56 -38.84
CA ASP A 395 8.60 -15.74 -39.24
C ASP A 395 9.36 -17.02 -38.99
N ALA A 396 8.74 -18.17 -39.33
CA ALA A 396 9.32 -19.48 -39.16
C ALA A 396 10.60 -19.72 -40.01
N GLU A 397 10.80 -18.90 -41.02
CA GLU A 397 11.96 -18.89 -41.94
C GLU A 397 13.02 -17.87 -41.49
N GLY A 398 12.81 -17.11 -40.41
CA GLY A 398 13.74 -16.12 -39.88
C GLY A 398 13.73 -14.77 -40.64
N VAL A 399 12.69 -14.51 -41.42
CA VAL A 399 12.48 -13.24 -42.13
C VAL A 399 11.71 -12.29 -41.22
N PRO A 400 12.13 -11.01 -41.12
CA PRO A 400 11.40 -10.02 -40.34
C PRO A 400 9.95 -9.92 -40.81
N ILE A 401 9.02 -10.16 -39.89
CA ILE A 401 7.61 -9.86 -40.10
C ILE A 401 7.47 -8.35 -39.92
N ASP A 402 7.12 -7.65 -40.97
CA ASP A 402 6.60 -6.30 -40.88
C ASP A 402 5.08 -6.38 -40.71
N PRO A 403 4.54 -6.31 -39.46
CA PRO A 403 3.11 -6.42 -39.27
C PRO A 403 2.35 -5.23 -39.82
N GLY A 404 3.04 -4.22 -40.44
CA GLY A 404 2.48 -2.92 -40.77
C GLY A 404 1.88 -2.33 -39.50
N ALA A 405 2.47 -1.30 -38.91
CA ALA A 405 1.88 -0.68 -37.72
C ALA A 405 0.39 -0.38 -38.00
N PRO A 406 -0.55 -0.86 -37.16
CA PRO A 406 -1.97 -0.59 -37.37
C PRO A 406 -2.18 0.90 -37.47
N GLY A 407 -2.97 1.35 -38.44
CA GLY A 407 -3.32 2.78 -38.55
C GLY A 407 -4.04 3.23 -37.27
N ILE A 408 -3.88 4.50 -36.90
CA ILE A 408 -4.53 5.06 -35.67
C ILE A 408 -6.05 4.80 -35.68
N ASP A 409 -6.69 4.74 -36.83
CA ASP A 409 -8.11 4.44 -36.97
C ASP A 409 -8.47 3.00 -36.63
N GLU A 410 -7.54 2.06 -36.72
CA GLU A 410 -7.74 0.65 -36.37
C GLU A 410 -7.65 0.42 -34.87
N ILE A 411 -6.90 1.27 -34.15
CA ILE A 411 -6.73 1.20 -32.70
C ILE A 411 -7.54 2.27 -31.96
N ASP A 412 -8.44 2.98 -32.65
CA ASP A 412 -9.28 4.02 -32.06
C ASP A 412 -10.02 3.51 -30.81
N PRO A 413 -9.77 4.10 -29.62
CA PRO A 413 -10.38 3.66 -28.36
C PRO A 413 -11.90 3.69 -28.39
N ALA A 414 -12.51 4.61 -29.14
CA ALA A 414 -13.96 4.67 -29.28
C ALA A 414 -14.52 3.42 -29.93
N LYS A 415 -13.79 2.83 -30.88
CA LYS A 415 -14.18 1.62 -31.60
C LYS A 415 -13.75 0.34 -30.89
N THR A 416 -12.50 0.29 -30.45
CA THR A 416 -11.90 -0.91 -29.85
C THR A 416 -12.34 -1.16 -28.41
N GLY A 417 -12.63 -0.09 -27.66
CA GLY A 417 -12.88 -0.16 -26.23
C GLY A 417 -11.61 -0.35 -25.40
N VAL A 418 -10.43 -0.15 -25.99
CA VAL A 418 -9.14 -0.25 -25.33
C VAL A 418 -8.41 1.09 -25.38
N ALA A 419 -8.03 1.61 -24.22
CA ALA A 419 -7.32 2.88 -24.11
C ALA A 419 -5.87 2.76 -24.60
N LEU A 420 -5.37 3.80 -25.25
CA LEU A 420 -3.99 3.91 -25.74
C LEU A 420 -3.07 4.38 -24.59
N THR A 421 -2.64 3.46 -23.73
CA THR A 421 -1.83 3.77 -22.54
C THR A 421 -0.32 3.82 -22.80
N GLY A 422 0.13 3.54 -24.00
CA GLY A 422 1.55 3.49 -24.39
C GLY A 422 2.23 4.86 -24.48
N ASP A 423 3.54 4.83 -24.67
CA ASP A 423 4.32 6.01 -25.08
C ASP A 423 4.16 6.25 -26.58
N GLY A 424 4.16 7.52 -26.98
CA GLY A 424 3.98 7.89 -28.38
C GLY A 424 4.36 9.35 -28.61
N ARG A 425 3.95 9.88 -29.77
CA ARG A 425 4.08 11.30 -30.07
C ARG A 425 2.75 12.01 -29.87
N MET A 426 2.84 13.24 -29.39
CA MET A 426 1.64 14.08 -29.23
C MET A 426 1.01 14.40 -30.55
N MET A 427 -0.33 14.40 -30.60
CA MET A 427 -1.16 14.80 -31.72
C MET A 427 -2.42 15.53 -31.21
N ASN A 428 -3.06 16.32 -32.03
CA ASN A 428 -4.26 17.08 -31.65
C ASN A 428 -4.10 17.92 -30.38
N SER A 429 -2.86 18.33 -30.06
CA SER A 429 -2.46 19.00 -28.84
C SER A 429 -1.78 20.34 -29.08
N GLY A 430 -1.99 20.92 -30.27
CA GLY A 430 -1.50 22.26 -30.67
C GLY A 430 0.02 22.41 -30.47
N PRO A 431 0.49 23.21 -29.49
CA PRO A 431 1.93 23.45 -29.31
C PRO A 431 2.74 22.23 -28.85
N LEU A 432 2.06 21.14 -28.49
CA LEU A 432 2.69 19.88 -28.07
C LEU A 432 2.82 18.86 -29.21
N ASP A 433 2.17 19.08 -30.35
CA ASP A 433 2.14 18.14 -31.47
C ASP A 433 3.55 17.73 -31.91
N GLY A 434 3.75 16.44 -32.15
CA GLY A 434 5.02 15.84 -32.53
C GLY A 434 6.04 15.67 -31.41
N LEU A 435 5.82 16.23 -30.21
CA LEU A 435 6.72 16.04 -29.06
C LEU A 435 6.61 14.63 -28.51
N SER A 436 7.75 14.13 -27.96
CA SER A 436 7.73 12.94 -27.14
C SER A 436 7.08 13.22 -25.78
N LYS A 437 6.54 12.20 -25.12
CA LYS A 437 5.90 12.29 -23.77
C LYS A 437 6.70 13.16 -22.80
N ARG A 438 8.01 12.91 -22.65
CA ARG A 438 8.87 13.65 -21.71
C ARG A 438 8.91 15.16 -22.03
N ASN A 439 9.08 15.50 -23.31
CA ASN A 439 9.17 16.90 -23.74
C ASN A 439 7.80 17.59 -23.68
N ALA A 440 6.73 16.84 -23.95
CA ALA A 440 5.37 17.33 -23.88
C ALA A 440 4.95 17.64 -22.44
N ILE A 441 5.28 16.77 -21.48
CA ILE A 441 5.05 17.01 -20.05
C ILE A 441 5.77 18.30 -19.61
N ALA A 442 7.06 18.43 -19.91
CA ALA A 442 7.83 19.61 -19.53
C ALA A 442 7.21 20.89 -20.16
N ARG A 443 6.86 20.85 -21.44
CA ARG A 443 6.26 21.99 -22.14
C ARG A 443 4.86 22.33 -21.62
N ALA A 444 4.05 21.35 -21.29
CA ALA A 444 2.72 21.57 -20.71
C ALA A 444 2.83 22.25 -19.33
N ILE A 445 3.78 21.82 -18.49
CA ILE A 445 4.05 22.44 -17.18
C ILE A 445 4.48 23.91 -17.37
N GLU A 446 5.46 24.18 -18.25
CA GLU A 446 5.90 25.54 -18.56
C GLU A 446 4.74 26.44 -18.99
N GLN A 447 3.84 25.93 -19.83
CA GLN A 447 2.69 26.68 -20.30
C GLN A 447 1.70 26.97 -19.17
N LEU A 448 1.39 25.98 -18.33
CA LEU A 448 0.48 26.15 -17.19
C LEU A 448 1.02 27.17 -16.18
N GLU A 449 2.32 27.17 -15.91
CA GLU A 449 2.96 28.16 -15.04
C GLU A 449 2.92 29.57 -15.64
N ALA A 450 3.27 29.69 -16.91
CA ALA A 450 3.26 31.00 -17.62
C ALA A 450 1.86 31.63 -17.62
N ASP A 451 0.83 30.80 -17.74
CA ASP A 451 -0.58 31.24 -17.78
C ASP A 451 -1.20 31.37 -16.37
N SER A 452 -0.45 31.08 -15.29
CA SER A 452 -0.94 31.02 -13.90
C SER A 452 -2.14 30.08 -13.74
N ARG A 453 -2.13 28.96 -14.43
CA ARG A 453 -3.19 27.94 -14.47
C ARG A 453 -2.75 26.60 -13.92
N GLY A 454 -1.59 26.55 -13.30
CA GLY A 454 -1.05 25.36 -12.64
C GLY A 454 0.36 25.57 -12.13
N SER A 455 0.86 24.57 -11.43
CA SER A 455 2.24 24.55 -10.88
C SER A 455 2.81 23.13 -10.91
N PRO A 456 4.14 22.97 -11.08
CA PRO A 456 4.75 21.68 -10.96
C PRO A 456 4.60 21.17 -9.53
N GLY A 457 4.38 19.86 -9.38
CA GLY A 457 4.26 19.22 -8.09
C GLY A 457 4.75 17.77 -8.14
N PRO A 458 5.35 17.27 -7.04
CA PRO A 458 5.56 15.84 -6.83
C PRO A 458 4.31 15.21 -6.24
N SER A 459 4.07 13.94 -6.56
CA SER A 459 3.10 13.08 -5.90
C SER A 459 3.77 11.82 -5.36
#